data_c67e724046d77fc1340c720ab2572fec
#
_entry.id   c67e724046d77fc1340c720ab2572fec
#
_cell.length_a   1.000
_cell.length_b   1.000
_cell.length_c   1.000
_cell.angle_alpha   90.00
_cell.angle_beta   90.00
_cell.angle_gamma   90.00
#
_symmetry.space_group_name_H-M   'P 1'
#
loop_
_entity.id
_entity.type
_entity.pdbx_description
1 polymer ?
#
loop_
_entity_poly.entity_id
_entity_poly.type
_entity_poly.pdbx_seq_one_letter_code
_entity_poly.pdbx_strand_id
1 'polypeptide(L)' 'MGKQRVKFTFEEELVKQPVIYELGRKFEVVTNIRRADVGEEVGWVVLELDGEETEIKRGLEGGSSTGVRVDPLGGDVIDG' A
#
# COMPACT_ATOMS: atom_id res chain seq x y z
N MET A 1 -16.79 5.12 -3.82
CA MET A 1 -15.40 5.44 -3.54
C MET A 1 -15.13 5.22 -2.07
N GLY A 2 -14.01 4.63 -1.79
CA GLY A 2 -13.66 4.34 -0.43
C GLY A 2 -12.21 4.67 -0.15
N LYS A 3 -11.86 4.61 1.13
CA LYS A 3 -10.49 4.81 1.56
C LYS A 3 -10.10 3.67 2.47
N GLN A 4 -8.85 3.27 2.36
CA GLN A 4 -8.32 2.17 3.16
C GLN A 4 -6.90 2.50 3.54
N ARG A 5 -6.56 2.38 4.82
CA ARG A 5 -5.19 2.52 5.25
C ARG A 5 -4.54 1.15 5.36
N VAL A 6 -3.33 1.07 4.89
CA VAL A 6 -2.57 -0.16 4.92
C VAL A 6 -1.14 0.15 5.27
N LYS A 7 -0.45 -0.83 5.82
CA LYS A 7 0.97 -0.73 6.08
C LYS A 7 1.68 -1.71 5.16
N PHE A 8 2.55 -1.18 4.32
CA PHE A 8 3.40 -2.00 3.47
C PHE A 8 4.76 -2.12 4.15
N THR A 9 5.24 -3.34 4.29
CA THR A 9 6.57 -3.59 4.85
C THR A 9 7.44 -4.17 3.76
N PHE A 10 8.56 -3.52 3.49
CA PHE A 10 9.49 -3.90 2.44
C PHE A 10 10.75 -4.44 3.08
N GLU A 11 11.28 -5.53 2.55
CA GLU A 11 12.53 -6.11 3.03
C GLU A 11 13.54 -6.15 1.91
N GLU A 12 14.79 -5.80 2.25
CA GLU A 12 15.92 -5.95 1.35
C GLU A 12 15.65 -5.43 -0.06
N GLU A 13 15.63 -6.34 -1.03
CA GLU A 13 15.51 -5.93 -2.42
C GLU A 13 14.25 -5.16 -2.72
N LEU A 14 13.18 -5.44 -1.99
CA LEU A 14 11.92 -4.76 -2.25
C LEU A 14 11.96 -3.28 -1.88
N VAL A 15 12.83 -2.90 -0.96
CA VAL A 15 12.99 -1.50 -0.60
C VAL A 15 13.42 -0.67 -1.80
N LYS A 16 14.13 -1.29 -2.72
CA LYS A 16 14.68 -0.59 -3.89
C LYS A 16 13.71 -0.51 -5.05
N GLN A 17 12.57 -1.19 -4.96
CA GLN A 17 11.62 -1.22 -6.08
C GLN A 17 10.53 -0.19 -5.89
N PRO A 18 10.06 0.43 -6.97
CA PRO A 18 9.03 1.46 -6.88
C PRO A 18 7.64 0.85 -6.74
N VAL A 19 7.42 0.08 -5.67
CA VAL A 19 6.19 -0.67 -5.49
C VAL A 19 4.98 0.26 -5.38
N ILE A 20 5.11 1.35 -4.64
CA ILE A 20 4.01 2.28 -4.44
C ILE A 20 3.64 2.95 -5.76
N TYR A 21 4.65 3.35 -6.53
CA TYR A 21 4.43 3.95 -7.83
C TYR A 21 3.71 2.96 -8.76
N GLU A 22 4.18 1.71 -8.78
CA GLU A 22 3.56 0.68 -9.61
C GLU A 22 2.13 0.42 -9.22
N LEU A 23 1.86 0.45 -7.92
CA LEU A 23 0.50 0.24 -7.44
C LEU A 23 -0.44 1.31 -8.00
N GLY A 24 -0.05 2.57 -7.89
CA GLY A 24 -0.90 3.65 -8.38
C GLY A 24 -1.01 3.67 -9.88
N ARG A 25 -0.01 3.12 -10.57
CA ARG A 25 -0.02 3.09 -12.02
C ARG A 25 -0.87 1.95 -12.58
N LYS A 26 -0.83 0.79 -11.93
CA LYS A 26 -1.52 -0.39 -12.44
C LYS A 26 -2.99 -0.46 -12.04
N PHE A 27 -3.34 0.17 -10.96
CA PHE A 27 -4.70 0.11 -10.44
C PHE A 27 -5.24 1.52 -10.29
N GLU A 28 -6.54 1.65 -10.36
CA GLU A 28 -7.15 2.97 -10.26
C GLU A 28 -7.34 3.36 -8.80
N VAL A 29 -6.22 3.52 -8.13
CA VAL A 29 -6.21 3.98 -6.74
C VAL A 29 -5.24 5.14 -6.61
N VAL A 30 -5.59 6.08 -5.77
CA VAL A 30 -4.70 7.18 -5.42
C VAL A 30 -3.99 6.80 -4.14
N THR A 31 -2.67 6.88 -4.14
CA THR A 31 -1.89 6.54 -2.97
C THR A 31 -1.46 7.81 -2.27
N ASN A 32 -1.57 7.82 -0.95
CA ASN A 32 -1.17 8.96 -0.16
C ASN A 32 -0.37 8.44 1.02
N ILE A 33 0.90 8.85 1.09
CA ILE A 33 1.78 8.40 2.16
C ILE A 33 1.44 9.18 3.42
N ARG A 34 1.07 8.47 4.47
CA ARG A 34 0.74 9.09 5.75
C ARG A 34 1.90 9.06 6.71
N ARG A 35 2.67 7.99 6.70
CA ARG A 35 3.85 7.84 7.53
C ARG A 35 4.81 6.90 6.82
N ALA A 36 6.09 7.06 7.06
CA ALA A 36 7.08 6.18 6.45
C ALA A 36 8.35 6.16 7.27
N ASP A 37 9.03 5.04 7.24
CA ASP A 37 10.34 4.90 7.83
C ASP A 37 11.09 3.90 6.95
N VAL A 38 11.94 4.42 6.08
CA VAL A 38 12.60 3.59 5.07
C VAL A 38 14.10 3.60 5.31
N GLY A 39 14.63 2.42 5.54
CA GLY A 39 16.07 2.22 5.69
C GLY A 39 16.63 1.52 4.47
N GLU A 40 17.88 1.08 4.56
CA GLU A 40 18.54 0.43 3.44
C GLU A 40 18.11 -1.02 3.26
N GLU A 41 17.79 -1.68 4.37
CA GLU A 41 17.47 -3.09 4.32
C GLU A 41 16.00 -3.39 4.59
N VAL A 42 15.35 -2.50 5.32
CA VAL A 42 13.95 -2.71 5.64
C VAL A 42 13.29 -1.35 5.73
N GLY A 43 12.03 -1.30 5.39
CA GLY A 43 11.27 -0.08 5.51
C GLY A 43 9.79 -0.38 5.57
N TRP A 44 9.03 0.55 6.09
CA TRP A 44 7.59 0.42 6.10
C TRP A 44 6.96 1.77 5.76
N VAL A 45 5.79 1.69 5.18
CA VAL A 45 5.05 2.88 4.76
C VAL A 45 3.58 2.67 5.08
N VAL A 46 2.97 3.64 5.72
CA VAL A 46 1.53 3.62 5.93
C VAL A 46 0.91 4.47 4.83
N LEU A 47 0.07 3.86 4.03
CA LEU A 47 -0.58 4.50 2.91
C LEU A 47 -2.07 4.59 3.13
N GLU A 48 -2.66 5.63 2.60
CA GLU A 48 -4.11 5.68 2.46
C GLU A 48 -4.42 5.50 0.97
N LEU A 49 -5.19 4.50 0.66
CA LEU A 49 -5.60 4.20 -0.72
C LEU A 49 -7.02 4.71 -0.91
N ASP A 50 -7.23 5.46 -1.97
CA ASP A 50 -8.51 6.07 -2.27
C ASP A 50 -8.97 5.59 -3.63
N GLY A 51 -10.16 5.04 -3.71
CA GLY A 51 -10.71 4.56 -4.97
C GLY A 51 -11.89 3.66 -4.75
N GLU A 52 -12.28 2.96 -5.81
CA GLU A 52 -13.35 1.99 -5.72
C GLU A 52 -12.88 0.80 -4.91
N GLU A 53 -13.79 0.21 -4.16
CA GLU A 53 -13.42 -0.91 -3.29
C GLU A 53 -12.80 -2.06 -4.07
N THR A 54 -13.31 -2.33 -5.26
CA THR A 54 -12.75 -3.41 -6.07
C THR A 54 -11.33 -3.11 -6.51
N GLU A 55 -11.04 -1.85 -6.85
CA GLU A 55 -9.69 -1.48 -7.27
C GLU A 55 -8.73 -1.47 -6.09
N ILE A 56 -9.19 -1.03 -4.93
CA ILE A 56 -8.36 -1.08 -3.73
C ILE A 56 -7.99 -2.53 -3.43
N LYS A 57 -8.97 -3.42 -3.49
CA LYS A 57 -8.74 -4.83 -3.21
C LYS A 57 -7.74 -5.44 -4.20
N ARG A 58 -7.92 -5.13 -5.49
CA ARG A 58 -7.00 -5.62 -6.52
C ARG A 58 -5.60 -5.07 -6.29
N GLY A 59 -5.51 -3.81 -5.89
CA GLY A 59 -4.22 -3.21 -5.60
C GLY A 59 -3.51 -3.86 -4.43
N LEU A 60 -4.25 -4.18 -3.38
CA LEU A 60 -3.67 -4.87 -2.23
C LEU A 60 -3.17 -6.25 -2.62
N GLU A 61 -3.93 -6.97 -3.44
CA GLU A 61 -3.51 -8.27 -3.91
C GLU A 61 -2.28 -8.16 -4.80
N GLY A 62 -2.25 -7.13 -5.65
CA GLY A 62 -1.09 -6.88 -6.49
C GLY A 62 0.15 -6.55 -5.68
N GLY A 63 -0.02 -5.72 -4.65
CA GLY A 63 1.09 -5.40 -3.77
C GLY A 63 1.62 -6.63 -3.05
N SER A 64 0.71 -7.44 -2.54
CA SER A 64 1.10 -8.66 -1.83
C SER A 64 1.83 -9.62 -2.75
N SER A 65 1.43 -9.68 -4.01
CA SER A 65 2.03 -10.62 -4.96
C SER A 65 3.48 -10.27 -5.28
N THR A 66 3.93 -9.05 -4.98
CA THR A 66 5.32 -8.66 -5.19
C THR A 66 6.23 -9.14 -4.07
N GLY A 67 5.67 -9.69 -3.01
CA GLY A 67 6.45 -10.10 -1.85
C GLY A 67 6.42 -9.09 -0.72
N VAL A 68 5.81 -7.94 -0.93
CA VAL A 68 5.66 -6.94 0.12
C VAL A 68 4.63 -7.42 1.12
N ARG A 69 4.93 -7.26 2.39
CA ARG A 69 3.95 -7.59 3.42
C ARG A 69 2.92 -6.46 3.47
N VAL A 70 1.66 -6.83 3.37
CA VAL A 70 0.57 -5.88 3.37
C VAL A 70 -0.30 -6.14 4.59
N ASP A 71 -0.40 -5.15 5.46
CA ASP A 71 -1.20 -5.25 6.68
C ASP A 71 -2.27 -4.16 6.66
N PRO A 72 -3.52 -4.54 6.45
CA PRO A 72 -4.60 -3.56 6.54
C PRO A 72 -4.68 -3.02 7.96
N LEU A 73 -4.88 -1.73 8.09
CA LEU A 73 -5.00 -1.11 9.40
C LEU A 73 -6.49 -0.98 9.73
N GLY A 74 -6.91 -1.78 10.66
CA GLY A 74 -8.30 -1.79 11.05
C GLY A 74 -8.68 -0.46 11.66
N GLY A 75 -9.90 -0.18 11.80
CA GLY A 75 -10.36 1.05 12.37
C GLY A 75 -10.33 2.21 11.41
N ASP A 76 -9.46 2.17 10.48
CA ASP A 76 -9.37 3.23 9.51
C ASP A 76 -10.39 3.08 8.45
N VAL A 77 -10.94 1.97 8.53
CA VAL A 77 -11.88 1.74 7.52
C VAL A 77 -13.13 2.48 7.80
N ILE A 78 -13.28 3.02 7.95
CA ILE A 78 -14.34 3.57 8.28
C ILE A 78 -15.18 3.87 7.59
N ASP A 79 -15.45 3.80 7.51
CA ASP A 79 -15.98 3.98 7.08
C ASP A 79 -16.44 4.51 6.66
N GLY A 80 -16.53 4.55 6.80
CA GLY A 80 -17.12 4.96 6.32
C GLY A 80 -17.17 5.28 5.99
#